data_affaef404a1c2a3d686a51a7cbc835d4
#
_entry.id   affaef404a1c2a3d686a51a7cbc835d4
#
_cell.length_a   1.000
_cell.length_b   1.000
_cell.length_c   1.000
_cell.angle_alpha   90.00
_cell.angle_beta   90.00
_cell.angle_gamma   90.00
#
_symmetry.space_group_name_H-M   'P 1'
#
loop_
_entity.id
_entity.type
_entity.pdbx_description
1 polymer ?
#
loop_
_entity_poly.entity_id
_entity_poly.type
_entity_poly.pdbx_seq_one_letter_code
_entity_poly.pdbx_strand_id
1 'polypeptide(L)'
;MTHTSAIRCTLTGMLVSTSLMLYSCGGDSGPREGTPAFYWTGAKETFAARDYTKTIENLERITATENEYTARARTWQLALTSGLARGYQDLADSFEAGARANRSNPAAFRRSTHNYRVEASRYALEFVEAYDKFQKSKDDPVPLAFPFPTGSAAPVVELTKASAGMVLAQGELEPAEKRVLSRGVLLGACNAVGATDDPPKAQELLKSGNLQVPRTAFVTAMANALFDAGQLYNTRKIDNPDKYKIFCDRALDALKSVPETKETKELTKKITASLKKTDRY
;
A
#
# COMPACT_ATOMS: atom_id res chain seq x y z
N MET A 1 -33.94 62.89 50.94
CA MET A 1 -35.29 62.49 50.56
C MET A 1 -35.19 61.12 49.98
N THR A 2 -35.21 60.10 50.80
CA THR A 2 -36.31 59.23 51.23
C THR A 2 -37.07 58.62 50.07
N HIS A 3 -36.88 57.32 49.80
CA HIS A 3 -37.93 56.33 50.08
C HIS A 3 -37.40 54.90 49.90
N THR A 4 -37.44 54.22 51.02
CA THR A 4 -37.41 52.77 51.19
C THR A 4 -38.68 52.13 50.64
N SER A 5 -38.58 50.99 49.97
CA SER A 5 -39.68 50.04 49.96
C SER A 5 -39.14 48.62 49.87
N ALA A 6 -39.36 47.90 50.93
CA ALA A 6 -39.16 46.49 51.06
C ALA A 6 -40.32 45.72 50.40
N ILE A 7 -40.04 44.67 49.62
CA ILE A 7 -41.04 43.69 49.25
C ILE A 7 -40.51 42.28 49.61
N ARG A 8 -41.37 41.63 50.36
CA ARG A 8 -41.19 40.34 50.99
C ARG A 8 -41.04 39.13 50.00
N CYS A 9 -40.20 38.25 50.41
CA CYS A 9 -40.06 36.88 49.87
C CYS A 9 -41.37 36.09 49.95
N THR A 10 -41.64 35.36 48.94
CA THR A 10 -42.39 34.10 49.00
C THR A 10 -41.52 32.97 48.39
N LEU A 11 -41.10 32.13 49.28
CA LEU A 11 -40.44 30.85 48.95
C LEU A 11 -41.51 29.92 48.35
N THR A 12 -41.40 29.57 47.08
CA THR A 12 -42.15 28.44 46.50
C THR A 12 -41.12 27.40 46.13
N GLY A 13 -41.09 26.33 46.92
CA GLY A 13 -40.25 25.18 46.68
C GLY A 13 -40.72 24.45 45.41
N MET A 14 -39.85 24.35 44.43
CA MET A 14 -40.02 23.52 43.26
C MET A 14 -39.08 22.33 43.37
N LEU A 15 -39.67 21.19 43.79
CA LEU A 15 -39.02 19.88 43.74
C LEU A 15 -38.73 19.55 42.27
N VAL A 16 -37.48 19.76 41.88
CA VAL A 16 -36.99 19.24 40.59
C VAL A 16 -36.63 17.76 40.80
N SER A 17 -37.53 16.89 40.39
CA SER A 17 -37.26 15.46 40.25
C SER A 17 -36.20 15.27 39.19
N THR A 18 -34.95 15.06 39.63
CA THR A 18 -33.82 14.68 38.78
C THR A 18 -34.06 13.22 38.37
N SER A 19 -34.75 13.02 37.26
CA SER A 19 -34.75 11.73 36.56
C SER A 19 -33.33 11.48 36.05
N LEU A 20 -32.54 10.68 36.77
CA LEU A 20 -31.32 10.05 36.23
C LEU A 20 -31.74 9.16 35.06
N MET A 21 -31.73 9.73 33.89
CA MET A 21 -31.60 8.94 32.67
C MET A 21 -30.26 8.26 32.73
N LEU A 22 -30.24 7.00 33.16
CA LEU A 22 -29.17 6.08 32.87
C LEU A 22 -29.15 5.91 31.34
N TYR A 23 -28.40 6.78 30.66
CA TYR A 23 -27.92 6.50 29.34
C TYR A 23 -27.05 5.23 29.49
N SER A 24 -27.68 4.09 29.31
CA SER A 24 -26.97 2.86 28.95
C SER A 24 -26.21 3.19 27.68
N CYS A 25 -24.93 3.54 27.79
CA CYS A 25 -23.97 3.43 26.72
C CYS A 25 -23.92 1.94 26.37
N GLY A 26 -24.86 1.50 25.55
CA GLY A 26 -24.69 0.37 24.65
C GLY A 26 -23.60 0.77 23.67
N GLY A 27 -22.35 0.81 24.16
CA GLY A 27 -21.20 0.92 23.30
C GLY A 27 -21.27 -0.31 22.41
N ASP A 28 -21.40 -0.10 21.11
CA ASP A 28 -21.09 -1.08 20.09
C ASP A 28 -19.65 -1.53 20.41
N SER A 29 -19.54 -2.62 21.18
CA SER A 29 -18.25 -3.16 21.55
C SER A 29 -17.66 -3.69 20.26
N GLY A 30 -16.77 -2.90 19.68
CA GLY A 30 -16.05 -3.26 18.45
C GLY A 30 -15.46 -4.68 18.53
N PRO A 31 -14.94 -5.22 17.45
CA PRO A 31 -14.44 -6.59 17.44
C PRO A 31 -13.48 -6.85 18.60
N ARG A 32 -13.63 -7.98 19.28
CA ARG A 32 -12.79 -8.36 20.42
C ARG A 32 -11.32 -8.37 20.01
N GLU A 33 -10.46 -7.76 20.82
CA GLU A 33 -9.00 -7.74 20.61
C GLU A 33 -8.44 -9.16 20.37
N GLY A 34 -7.48 -9.25 19.45
CA GLY A 34 -6.86 -10.51 19.06
C GLY A 34 -7.65 -11.36 18.06
N THR A 35 -8.89 -10.96 17.70
CA THR A 35 -9.68 -11.69 16.69
C THR A 35 -9.35 -11.24 15.27
N PRO A 36 -9.56 -12.08 14.22
CA PRO A 36 -9.40 -11.67 12.83
C PRO A 36 -10.22 -10.42 12.46
N ALA A 37 -11.43 -10.28 13.00
CA ALA A 37 -12.28 -9.11 12.79
C ALA A 37 -11.67 -7.83 13.39
N PHE A 38 -11.01 -7.92 14.56
CA PHE A 38 -10.28 -6.81 15.16
C PHE A 38 -9.13 -6.33 14.25
N TYR A 39 -8.29 -7.26 13.80
CA TYR A 39 -7.18 -6.93 12.90
C TYR A 39 -7.66 -6.43 11.54
N TRP A 40 -8.78 -6.93 11.02
CA TRP A 40 -9.38 -6.44 9.78
C TRP A 40 -9.85 -4.99 9.91
N THR A 41 -10.46 -4.64 11.04
CA THR A 41 -10.86 -3.25 11.35
C THR A 41 -9.62 -2.37 11.51
N GLY A 42 -8.62 -2.82 12.28
CA GLY A 42 -7.35 -2.12 12.45
C GLY A 42 -6.60 -1.91 11.12
N ALA A 43 -6.61 -2.89 10.21
CA ALA A 43 -6.03 -2.75 8.88
C ALA A 43 -6.72 -1.64 8.07
N LYS A 44 -8.06 -1.52 8.13
CA LYS A 44 -8.79 -0.45 7.45
C LYS A 44 -8.49 0.93 8.04
N GLU A 45 -8.43 1.04 9.36
CA GLU A 45 -8.14 2.29 10.05
C GLU A 45 -6.71 2.78 9.79
N THR A 46 -5.73 1.89 9.92
CA THR A 46 -4.32 2.22 9.67
C THR A 46 -4.07 2.55 8.19
N PHE A 47 -4.76 1.88 7.28
CA PHE A 47 -4.72 2.20 5.86
C PHE A 47 -5.29 3.59 5.56
N ALA A 48 -6.43 3.94 6.15
CA ALA A 48 -7.03 5.27 6.01
C ALA A 48 -6.10 6.37 6.57
N ALA A 49 -5.38 6.07 7.66
CA ALA A 49 -4.36 6.94 8.25
C ALA A 49 -3.04 6.97 7.44
N ARG A 50 -2.91 6.16 6.38
CA ARG A 50 -1.69 5.96 5.58
C ARG A 50 -0.51 5.39 6.39
N ASP A 51 -0.79 4.72 7.48
CA ASP A 51 0.20 3.93 8.22
C ASP A 51 0.28 2.51 7.62
N TYR A 52 0.95 2.44 6.48
CA TYR A 52 1.00 1.21 5.68
C TYR A 52 1.77 0.09 6.38
N THR A 53 2.74 0.42 7.22
CA THR A 53 3.47 -0.58 8.02
C THR A 53 2.53 -1.29 8.97
N LYS A 54 1.75 -0.55 9.76
CA LYS A 54 0.75 -1.16 10.66
C LYS A 54 -0.37 -1.86 9.90
N THR A 55 -0.71 -1.38 8.70
CA THR A 55 -1.68 -2.08 7.85
C THR A 55 -1.18 -3.47 7.51
N ILE A 56 0.08 -3.61 7.08
CA ILE A 56 0.70 -4.91 6.76
C ILE A 56 0.75 -5.79 8.01
N GLU A 57 1.19 -5.28 9.16
CA GLU A 57 1.22 -6.02 10.42
C GLU A 57 -0.15 -6.59 10.78
N ASN A 58 -1.23 -5.81 10.65
CA ASN A 58 -2.59 -6.29 10.86
C ASN A 58 -2.99 -7.38 9.86
N LEU A 59 -2.65 -7.23 8.58
CA LEU A 59 -2.92 -8.24 7.55
C LEU A 59 -2.14 -9.54 7.80
N GLU A 60 -0.91 -9.45 8.30
CA GLU A 60 -0.11 -10.62 8.68
C GLU A 60 -0.73 -11.37 9.86
N ARG A 61 -1.25 -10.66 10.86
CA ARG A 61 -1.99 -11.29 11.98
C ARG A 61 -3.21 -12.07 11.48
N ILE A 62 -3.93 -11.54 10.47
CA ILE A 62 -5.07 -12.23 9.88
C ILE A 62 -4.62 -13.48 9.12
N THR A 63 -3.53 -13.37 8.35
CA THR A 63 -3.07 -14.47 7.48
C THR A 63 -2.25 -15.53 8.20
N ALA A 64 -1.94 -15.34 9.49
CA ALA A 64 -1.22 -16.31 10.32
C ALA A 64 -1.99 -17.63 10.51
N THR A 65 -3.32 -17.56 10.51
CA THR A 65 -4.22 -18.72 10.61
C THR A 65 -5.35 -18.58 9.61
N GLU A 66 -5.85 -19.69 9.06
CA GLU A 66 -6.96 -19.66 8.11
C GLU A 66 -8.26 -19.24 8.80
N ASN A 67 -8.93 -18.24 8.26
CA ASN A 67 -10.18 -17.66 8.76
C ASN A 67 -10.96 -16.97 7.63
N GLU A 68 -12.13 -16.41 7.91
CA GLU A 68 -13.03 -15.78 6.94
C GLU A 68 -12.44 -14.54 6.21
N TYR A 69 -11.41 -13.88 6.78
CA TYR A 69 -10.75 -12.71 6.19
C TYR A 69 -9.47 -13.08 5.42
N THR A 70 -8.94 -14.28 5.59
CA THR A 70 -7.60 -14.67 5.12
C THR A 70 -7.42 -14.46 3.62
N ALA A 71 -8.37 -14.89 2.79
CA ALA A 71 -8.29 -14.74 1.34
C ALA A 71 -8.22 -13.26 0.91
N ARG A 72 -9.06 -12.40 1.53
CA ARG A 72 -9.09 -10.96 1.28
C ARG A 72 -7.84 -10.25 1.81
N ALA A 73 -7.32 -10.67 2.95
CA ALA A 73 -6.11 -10.13 3.55
C ALA A 73 -4.87 -10.44 2.68
N ARG A 74 -4.76 -11.67 2.15
CA ARG A 74 -3.68 -12.07 1.23
C ARG A 74 -3.63 -11.18 -0.01
N THR A 75 -4.77 -10.96 -0.65
CA THR A 75 -4.83 -10.14 -1.87
C THR A 75 -4.55 -8.67 -1.59
N TRP A 76 -5.01 -8.15 -0.46
CA TRP A 76 -4.70 -6.78 -0.05
C TRP A 76 -3.21 -6.62 0.28
N GLN A 77 -2.62 -7.57 0.99
CA GLN A 77 -1.18 -7.58 1.30
C GLN A 77 -0.34 -7.56 0.01
N LEU A 78 -0.70 -8.37 -1.01
CA LEU A 78 -0.02 -8.37 -2.29
C LEU A 78 -0.10 -7.02 -3.01
N ALA A 79 -1.29 -6.42 -3.09
CA ALA A 79 -1.46 -5.11 -3.71
C ALA A 79 -0.67 -4.02 -2.96
N LEU A 80 -0.66 -4.07 -1.63
CA LEU A 80 -0.01 -3.08 -0.78
C LEU A 80 1.51 -3.20 -0.83
N THR A 81 2.07 -4.40 -0.66
CA THR A 81 3.53 -4.60 -0.66
C THR A 81 4.15 -4.32 -2.02
N SER A 82 3.51 -4.77 -3.13
CA SER A 82 3.97 -4.44 -4.48
C SER A 82 3.90 -2.93 -4.76
N GLY A 83 2.84 -2.27 -4.29
CA GLY A 83 2.66 -0.83 -4.41
C GLY A 83 3.69 -0.03 -3.63
N LEU A 84 4.01 -0.43 -2.40
CA LEU A 84 5.05 0.20 -1.58
C LEU A 84 6.44 -0.01 -2.15
N ALA A 85 6.77 -1.22 -2.62
CA ALA A 85 8.03 -1.49 -3.31
C ALA A 85 8.22 -0.53 -4.50
N ARG A 86 7.17 -0.33 -5.31
CA ARG A 86 7.18 0.64 -6.42
C ARG A 86 7.32 2.07 -5.94
N GLY A 87 6.57 2.48 -4.90
CA GLY A 87 6.62 3.83 -4.36
C GLY A 87 8.00 4.21 -3.83
N TYR A 88 8.63 3.33 -3.08
CA TYR A 88 10.01 3.55 -2.59
C TYR A 88 11.04 3.50 -3.71
N GLN A 89 10.83 2.69 -4.76
CA GLN A 89 11.68 2.73 -5.94
C GLN A 89 11.55 4.05 -6.69
N ASP A 90 10.33 4.57 -6.87
CA ASP A 90 10.08 5.89 -7.49
C ASP A 90 10.75 7.02 -6.69
N LEU A 91 10.74 6.95 -5.35
CA LEU A 91 11.48 7.87 -4.48
C LEU A 91 12.99 7.76 -4.73
N ALA A 92 13.54 6.55 -4.71
CA ALA A 92 14.97 6.33 -4.94
C ALA A 92 15.41 6.88 -6.30
N ASP A 93 14.65 6.60 -7.36
CA ASP A 93 14.95 7.07 -8.73
C ASP A 93 14.85 8.61 -8.82
N SER A 94 13.90 9.21 -8.12
CA SER A 94 13.74 10.68 -8.04
C SER A 94 14.92 11.35 -7.34
N PHE A 95 15.37 10.77 -6.21
CA PHE A 95 16.54 11.28 -5.48
C PHE A 95 17.85 11.03 -6.23
N GLU A 96 17.98 9.92 -6.95
CA GLU A 96 19.13 9.69 -7.84
C GLU A 96 19.19 10.73 -8.97
N ALA A 97 18.06 11.06 -9.58
CA ALA A 97 17.99 12.13 -10.58
C ALA A 97 18.35 13.49 -9.96
N GLY A 98 17.89 13.76 -8.73
CA GLY A 98 18.27 14.94 -7.95
C GLY A 98 19.78 15.03 -7.69
N ALA A 99 20.44 13.91 -7.37
CA ALA A 99 21.88 13.86 -7.19
C ALA A 99 22.66 14.18 -8.47
N ARG A 100 22.15 13.77 -9.63
CA ARG A 100 22.73 14.10 -10.94
C ARG A 100 22.56 15.57 -11.31
N ALA A 101 21.40 16.14 -10.97
CA ALA A 101 21.09 17.54 -11.26
C ALA A 101 21.78 18.51 -10.32
N ASN A 102 22.06 18.11 -9.06
CA ASN A 102 22.65 18.96 -8.05
C ASN A 102 24.12 18.61 -7.79
N ARG A 103 25.00 19.17 -8.62
CA ARG A 103 26.46 18.92 -8.53
C ARG A 103 27.11 19.52 -7.29
N SER A 104 26.51 20.53 -6.65
CA SER A 104 27.07 21.22 -5.49
C SER A 104 26.86 20.43 -4.19
N ASN A 105 25.79 19.66 -4.08
CA ASN A 105 25.49 18.84 -2.88
C ASN A 105 24.86 17.49 -3.25
N PRO A 106 25.57 16.59 -3.93
CA PRO A 106 25.01 15.29 -4.33
C PRO A 106 24.93 14.30 -3.15
N ALA A 107 25.68 14.52 -2.07
CA ALA A 107 25.83 13.54 -0.99
C ALA A 107 24.51 13.27 -0.25
N ALA A 108 23.74 14.31 0.06
CA ALA A 108 22.45 14.19 0.74
C ALA A 108 21.46 13.41 -0.12
N PHE A 109 21.38 13.70 -1.43
CA PHE A 109 20.55 12.97 -2.38
C PHE A 109 20.93 11.50 -2.49
N ARG A 110 22.22 11.18 -2.56
CA ARG A 110 22.73 9.80 -2.63
C ARG A 110 22.38 9.02 -1.37
N ARG A 111 22.44 9.64 -0.19
CA ARG A 111 22.02 9.01 1.07
C ARG A 111 20.54 8.66 1.05
N SER A 112 19.70 9.60 0.66
CA SER A 112 18.25 9.34 0.51
C SER A 112 17.97 8.26 -0.53
N THR A 113 18.65 8.27 -1.69
CA THR A 113 18.55 7.21 -2.69
C THR A 113 18.87 5.84 -2.09
N HIS A 114 19.93 5.73 -1.31
CA HIS A 114 20.31 4.48 -0.66
C HIS A 114 19.23 4.02 0.33
N ASN A 115 18.77 4.90 1.21
CA ASN A 115 17.74 4.58 2.19
C ASN A 115 16.43 4.10 1.53
N TYR A 116 15.97 4.79 0.50
CA TYR A 116 14.77 4.37 -0.22
C TYR A 116 14.94 3.07 -1.00
N ARG A 117 16.15 2.77 -1.50
CA ARG A 117 16.46 1.46 -2.10
C ARG A 117 16.38 0.33 -1.07
N VAL A 118 16.82 0.58 0.17
CA VAL A 118 16.69 -0.39 1.27
C VAL A 118 15.22 -0.67 1.56
N GLU A 119 14.39 0.37 1.69
CA GLU A 119 12.96 0.21 1.93
C GLU A 119 12.26 -0.46 0.74
N ALA A 120 12.58 -0.06 -0.50
CA ALA A 120 12.06 -0.72 -1.71
C ALA A 120 12.41 -2.22 -1.72
N SER A 121 13.66 -2.57 -1.34
CA SER A 121 14.11 -3.96 -1.24
C SER A 121 13.34 -4.74 -0.17
N ARG A 122 13.07 -4.13 0.98
CA ARG A 122 12.30 -4.75 2.07
C ARG A 122 10.89 -5.11 1.57
N TYR A 123 10.15 -4.14 1.05
CA TYR A 123 8.78 -4.39 0.56
C TYR A 123 8.73 -5.30 -0.66
N ALA A 124 9.74 -5.28 -1.53
CA ALA A 124 9.83 -6.21 -2.64
C ALA A 124 9.99 -7.66 -2.15
N LEU A 125 10.79 -7.91 -1.12
CA LEU A 125 10.95 -9.25 -0.53
C LEU A 125 9.68 -9.68 0.22
N GLU A 126 9.05 -8.80 0.99
CA GLU A 126 7.74 -9.06 1.61
C GLU A 126 6.67 -9.42 0.56
N PHE A 127 6.71 -8.76 -0.61
CA PHE A 127 5.81 -9.08 -1.72
C PHE A 127 6.05 -10.50 -2.27
N VAL A 128 7.31 -10.93 -2.44
CA VAL A 128 7.64 -12.32 -2.86
C VAL A 128 7.12 -13.32 -1.84
N GLU A 129 7.36 -13.09 -0.55
CA GLU A 129 6.88 -13.97 0.52
C GLU A 129 5.34 -14.07 0.56
N ALA A 130 4.67 -12.92 0.43
CA ALA A 130 3.21 -12.88 0.33
C ALA A 130 2.70 -13.64 -0.90
N TYR A 131 3.40 -13.51 -2.04
CA TYR A 131 3.06 -14.23 -3.26
C TYR A 131 3.26 -15.74 -3.11
N ASP A 132 4.36 -16.19 -2.50
CA ASP A 132 4.62 -17.61 -2.24
C ASP A 132 3.55 -18.22 -1.31
N LYS A 133 3.01 -17.45 -0.35
CA LYS A 133 1.87 -17.85 0.48
C LYS A 133 0.56 -17.91 -0.34
N PHE A 134 0.32 -16.91 -1.20
CA PHE A 134 -0.85 -16.87 -2.07
C PHE A 134 -0.86 -18.05 -3.06
N GLN A 135 0.27 -18.43 -3.63
CA GLN A 135 0.35 -19.56 -4.55
C GLN A 135 -0.15 -20.88 -3.94
N LYS A 136 0.00 -21.05 -2.63
CA LYS A 136 -0.49 -22.24 -1.89
C LYS A 136 -2.01 -22.23 -1.70
N SER A 137 -2.66 -21.07 -1.85
CA SER A 137 -4.12 -20.97 -1.79
C SER A 137 -4.75 -21.54 -3.06
N LYS A 138 -6.02 -21.97 -2.94
CA LYS A 138 -6.81 -22.47 -4.06
C LYS A 138 -7.93 -21.50 -4.45
N ASP A 139 -7.82 -20.24 -4.02
CA ASP A 139 -8.86 -19.23 -4.25
C ASP A 139 -9.03 -18.99 -5.77
N ASP A 140 -10.19 -19.39 -6.29
CA ASP A 140 -10.61 -19.13 -7.67
C ASP A 140 -12.14 -19.09 -7.70
N PRO A 141 -12.76 -17.94 -7.91
CA PRO A 141 -12.14 -16.64 -8.16
C PRO A 141 -11.44 -16.03 -6.92
N VAL A 142 -10.50 -15.13 -7.18
CA VAL A 142 -9.72 -14.44 -6.15
C VAL A 142 -10.52 -13.25 -5.61
N PRO A 143 -10.80 -13.18 -4.29
CA PRO A 143 -11.55 -12.08 -3.72
C PRO A 143 -10.67 -10.83 -3.55
N LEU A 144 -11.10 -9.71 -4.11
CA LEU A 144 -10.50 -8.39 -3.93
C LEU A 144 -11.46 -7.50 -3.15
N ALA A 145 -11.20 -7.32 -1.87
CA ALA A 145 -12.07 -6.59 -0.95
C ALA A 145 -11.23 -5.70 -0.02
N PHE A 146 -10.43 -4.83 -0.59
CA PHE A 146 -9.67 -3.83 0.14
C PHE A 146 -10.14 -2.41 -0.20
N PRO A 147 -9.96 -1.41 0.71
CA PRO A 147 -10.34 -0.04 0.43
C PRO A 147 -9.50 0.53 -0.72
N PHE A 148 -10.16 1.27 -1.62
CA PHE A 148 -9.45 1.91 -2.72
C PHE A 148 -8.54 3.03 -2.18
N PRO A 149 -7.24 3.02 -2.50
CA PRO A 149 -6.32 4.03 -2.01
C PRO A 149 -6.60 5.40 -2.64
N THR A 150 -6.46 6.44 -1.84
CA THR A 150 -6.52 7.83 -2.31
C THR A 150 -5.14 8.30 -2.73
N GLY A 151 -5.05 9.05 -3.82
CA GLY A 151 -3.78 9.59 -4.31
C GLY A 151 -3.82 9.97 -5.78
N SER A 152 -2.70 10.47 -6.28
CA SER A 152 -2.53 10.84 -7.69
C SER A 152 -1.68 9.81 -8.40
N ALA A 153 -2.11 9.40 -9.59
CA ALA A 153 -1.33 8.57 -10.50
C ALA A 153 -0.28 9.38 -11.31
N ALA A 154 -0.25 10.70 -11.13
CA ALA A 154 0.67 11.57 -11.85
C ALA A 154 2.14 11.16 -11.70
N PRO A 155 2.98 11.34 -12.71
CA PRO A 155 4.40 11.04 -12.65
C PRO A 155 5.10 11.82 -11.52
N VAL A 156 6.12 11.20 -10.90
CA VAL A 156 6.88 11.79 -9.77
C VAL A 156 7.88 12.88 -10.24
N VAL A 157 7.74 13.38 -11.47
CA VAL A 157 8.67 14.33 -12.09
C VAL A 157 8.85 15.62 -11.28
N GLU A 158 7.85 15.99 -10.49
CA GLU A 158 7.89 17.19 -9.65
C GLU A 158 8.95 17.11 -8.54
N LEU A 159 9.22 15.92 -7.99
CA LEU A 159 10.25 15.71 -6.98
C LEU A 159 11.67 15.98 -7.50
N THR A 160 11.92 15.71 -8.78
CA THR A 160 13.21 15.96 -9.42
C THR A 160 13.40 17.41 -9.83
N LYS A 161 12.31 18.16 -10.03
CA LYS A 161 12.30 19.58 -10.40
C LYS A 161 12.19 20.50 -9.20
N ALA A 162 11.69 20.03 -8.06
CA ALA A 162 11.71 20.82 -6.83
C ALA A 162 13.16 21.24 -6.58
N SER A 163 13.38 22.50 -6.28
CA SER A 163 14.71 22.98 -5.94
C SER A 163 15.29 22.04 -4.88
N ALA A 164 16.48 21.53 -5.14
CA ALA A 164 17.11 20.50 -4.32
C ALA A 164 17.11 20.81 -2.80
N GLY A 165 17.16 22.10 -2.45
CA GLY A 165 17.09 22.54 -1.05
C GLY A 165 15.71 22.36 -0.41
N MET A 166 14.61 22.53 -1.16
CA MET A 166 13.25 22.40 -0.59
C MET A 166 12.87 20.95 -0.31
N VAL A 167 13.23 20.04 -1.19
CA VAL A 167 12.91 18.59 -1.03
C VAL A 167 13.69 17.97 0.15
N LEU A 168 14.90 18.48 0.41
CA LEU A 168 15.72 18.04 1.54
C LEU A 168 15.40 18.80 2.85
N ALA A 169 14.63 19.89 2.79
CA ALA A 169 14.17 20.57 3.99
C ALA A 169 13.21 19.65 4.77
N GLN A 170 13.40 19.59 6.09
CA GLN A 170 12.66 18.67 6.96
C GLN A 170 11.13 18.81 6.84
N GLY A 171 10.61 20.03 6.55
CA GLY A 171 9.17 20.28 6.40
C GLY A 171 8.58 19.86 5.05
N GLU A 172 9.39 19.64 4.02
CA GLU A 172 8.95 19.33 2.66
C GLU A 172 9.11 17.84 2.30
N LEU A 173 10.05 17.15 2.95
CA LEU A 173 10.38 15.77 2.63
C LEU A 173 9.22 14.82 2.96
N GLU A 174 8.68 14.88 4.17
CA GLU A 174 7.63 13.97 4.62
C GLU A 174 6.33 14.06 3.81
N PRO A 175 5.78 15.23 3.47
CA PRO A 175 4.63 15.34 2.59
C PRO A 175 4.89 14.81 1.17
N ALA A 176 6.08 15.03 0.63
CA ALA A 176 6.48 14.53 -0.68
C ALA A 176 6.57 13.00 -0.70
N GLU A 177 7.21 12.41 0.32
CA GLU A 177 7.31 10.97 0.52
C GLU A 177 5.93 10.32 0.61
N LYS A 178 5.05 10.83 1.46
CA LYS A 178 3.67 10.34 1.61
C LYS A 178 2.89 10.36 0.28
N ARG A 179 3.06 11.39 -0.54
CA ARG A 179 2.40 11.46 -1.86
C ARG A 179 2.90 10.36 -2.81
N VAL A 180 4.21 10.14 -2.85
CA VAL A 180 4.81 9.12 -3.73
C VAL A 180 4.43 7.71 -3.28
N LEU A 181 4.45 7.43 -1.98
CA LEU A 181 4.02 6.15 -1.45
C LEU A 181 2.53 5.89 -1.70
N SER A 182 1.67 6.89 -1.48
CA SER A 182 0.24 6.78 -1.80
C SER A 182 0.01 6.52 -3.29
N ARG A 183 0.79 7.15 -4.18
CA ARG A 183 0.78 6.85 -5.62
C ARG A 183 1.19 5.41 -5.89
N GLY A 184 2.26 4.93 -5.28
CA GLY A 184 2.72 3.54 -5.43
C GLY A 184 1.63 2.54 -5.01
N VAL A 185 1.01 2.74 -3.84
CA VAL A 185 -0.10 1.92 -3.33
C VAL A 185 -1.31 1.96 -4.27
N LEU A 186 -1.65 3.14 -4.81
CA LEU A 186 -2.70 3.30 -5.81
C LEU A 186 -2.44 2.45 -7.06
N LEU A 187 -1.22 2.50 -7.59
CA LEU A 187 -0.85 1.72 -8.78
C LEU A 187 -0.79 0.22 -8.49
N GLY A 188 -0.39 -0.19 -7.27
CA GLY A 188 -0.47 -1.58 -6.83
C GLY A 188 -1.91 -2.10 -6.81
N ALA A 189 -2.85 -1.30 -6.30
CA ALA A 189 -4.27 -1.63 -6.32
C ALA A 189 -4.83 -1.69 -7.75
N CYS A 190 -4.49 -0.71 -8.62
CA CYS A 190 -4.90 -0.72 -10.03
C CYS A 190 -4.41 -2.00 -10.74
N ASN A 191 -3.16 -2.38 -10.51
CA ASN A 191 -2.60 -3.60 -11.09
C ASN A 191 -3.34 -4.85 -10.61
N ALA A 192 -3.61 -4.96 -9.30
CA ALA A 192 -4.29 -6.11 -8.71
C ALA A 192 -5.70 -6.35 -9.30
N VAL A 193 -6.41 -5.30 -9.71
CA VAL A 193 -7.76 -5.42 -10.32
C VAL A 193 -7.72 -5.50 -11.86
N GLY A 194 -6.53 -5.55 -12.47
CA GLY A 194 -6.40 -5.58 -13.93
C GLY A 194 -6.73 -4.24 -14.62
N ALA A 195 -6.68 -3.14 -13.89
CA ALA A 195 -6.88 -1.78 -14.40
C ALA A 195 -5.57 -0.98 -14.32
N THR A 196 -4.51 -1.53 -14.91
CA THR A 196 -3.15 -0.97 -14.85
C THR A 196 -3.16 0.49 -15.33
N ASP A 197 -2.62 1.38 -14.48
CA ASP A 197 -2.54 2.83 -14.71
C ASP A 197 -3.90 3.55 -14.96
N ASP A 198 -5.03 2.91 -14.61
CA ASP A 198 -6.38 3.48 -14.72
C ASP A 198 -7.10 3.54 -13.35
N PRO A 199 -6.78 4.52 -12.49
CA PRO A 199 -7.38 4.65 -11.17
C PRO A 199 -8.91 4.79 -11.16
N PRO A 200 -9.55 5.56 -12.07
CA PRO A 200 -11.01 5.65 -12.10
C PRO A 200 -11.68 4.30 -12.32
N LYS A 201 -11.17 3.50 -13.26
CA LYS A 201 -11.66 2.15 -13.53
C LYS A 201 -11.44 1.21 -12.34
N ALA A 202 -10.27 1.26 -11.72
CA ALA A 202 -9.96 0.47 -10.54
C ALA A 202 -10.90 0.82 -9.37
N GLN A 203 -11.17 2.11 -9.16
CA GLN A 203 -12.10 2.59 -8.14
C GLN A 203 -13.51 2.07 -8.38
N GLU A 204 -13.99 2.12 -9.62
CA GLU A 204 -15.31 1.61 -9.97
C GLU A 204 -15.43 0.10 -9.70
N LEU A 205 -14.42 -0.68 -10.12
CA LEU A 205 -14.37 -2.13 -9.88
C LEU A 205 -14.38 -2.48 -8.39
N LEU A 206 -13.62 -1.76 -7.56
CA LEU A 206 -13.54 -2.00 -6.11
C LEU A 206 -14.69 -1.41 -5.31
N LYS A 207 -15.52 -0.54 -5.91
CA LYS A 207 -16.63 0.15 -5.24
C LYS A 207 -17.65 -0.80 -4.61
N SER A 208 -17.83 -1.97 -5.19
CA SER A 208 -18.74 -3.00 -4.67
C SER A 208 -18.26 -3.61 -3.33
N GLY A 209 -16.97 -3.47 -3.00
CA GLY A 209 -16.36 -4.08 -1.83
C GLY A 209 -16.29 -5.61 -1.84
N ASN A 210 -16.68 -6.24 -2.94
CA ASN A 210 -16.71 -7.70 -3.10
C ASN A 210 -16.39 -8.13 -4.54
N LEU A 211 -15.33 -7.55 -5.11
CA LEU A 211 -14.87 -7.91 -6.44
C LEU A 211 -14.27 -9.32 -6.42
N GLN A 212 -14.67 -10.12 -7.41
CA GLN A 212 -14.12 -11.45 -7.66
C GLN A 212 -13.39 -11.43 -9.00
N VAL A 213 -12.13 -11.77 -9.02
CA VAL A 213 -11.29 -11.77 -10.23
C VAL A 213 -10.89 -13.20 -10.58
N PRO A 214 -10.95 -13.63 -11.85
CA PRO A 214 -10.42 -14.93 -12.25
C PRO A 214 -8.95 -15.07 -11.80
N ARG A 215 -8.60 -16.19 -11.18
CA ARG A 215 -7.24 -16.44 -10.69
C ARG A 215 -6.20 -16.21 -11.78
N THR A 216 -6.48 -16.62 -13.01
CA THR A 216 -5.59 -16.44 -14.16
C THR A 216 -5.23 -14.98 -14.41
N ALA A 217 -6.20 -14.08 -14.38
CA ALA A 217 -5.99 -12.65 -14.56
C ALA A 217 -5.18 -12.06 -13.40
N PHE A 218 -5.52 -12.42 -12.16
CA PHE A 218 -4.80 -11.96 -10.98
C PHE A 218 -3.34 -12.43 -10.97
N VAL A 219 -3.08 -13.71 -11.26
CA VAL A 219 -1.72 -14.27 -11.33
C VAL A 219 -0.89 -13.60 -12.43
N THR A 220 -1.49 -13.31 -13.60
CA THR A 220 -0.79 -12.57 -14.67
C THR A 220 -0.41 -11.17 -14.22
N ALA A 221 -1.29 -10.46 -13.52
CA ALA A 221 -0.99 -9.14 -12.95
C ALA A 221 0.13 -9.21 -11.90
N MET A 222 0.10 -10.23 -11.03
CA MET A 222 1.17 -10.43 -10.03
C MET A 222 2.50 -10.82 -10.67
N ALA A 223 2.51 -11.59 -11.76
CA ALA A 223 3.73 -11.90 -12.52
C ALA A 223 4.39 -10.64 -13.08
N ASN A 224 3.60 -9.70 -13.62
CA ASN A 224 4.13 -8.42 -14.07
C ASN A 224 4.67 -7.60 -12.88
N ALA A 225 3.95 -7.55 -11.76
CA ALA A 225 4.40 -6.85 -10.56
C ALA A 225 5.71 -7.43 -9.98
N LEU A 226 5.88 -8.77 -9.99
CA LEU A 226 7.11 -9.44 -9.59
C LEU A 226 8.28 -9.04 -10.49
N PHE A 227 8.07 -9.06 -11.80
CA PHE A 227 9.10 -8.64 -12.74
C PHE A 227 9.49 -7.18 -12.56
N ASP A 228 8.52 -6.28 -12.37
CA ASP A 228 8.76 -4.86 -12.14
C ASP A 228 9.49 -4.62 -10.81
N ALA A 229 9.11 -5.30 -9.73
CA ALA A 229 9.83 -5.25 -8.45
C ALA A 229 11.27 -5.77 -8.58
N GLY A 230 11.49 -6.80 -9.40
CA GLY A 230 12.81 -7.33 -9.70
C GLY A 230 13.76 -6.30 -10.34
N GLN A 231 13.23 -5.32 -11.09
CA GLN A 231 14.06 -4.27 -11.72
C GLN A 231 14.86 -3.44 -10.71
N LEU A 232 14.49 -3.47 -9.43
CA LEU A 232 15.27 -2.87 -8.35
C LEU A 232 16.68 -3.44 -8.23
N TYR A 233 16.85 -4.71 -8.58
CA TYR A 233 18.10 -5.47 -8.39
C TYR A 233 18.98 -5.53 -9.64
N ASN A 234 18.61 -4.82 -10.72
CA ASN A 234 19.44 -4.74 -11.91
C ASN A 234 20.76 -3.98 -11.65
N THR A 235 21.72 -4.13 -12.56
CA THR A 235 23.08 -3.54 -12.47
C THR A 235 23.12 -2.02 -12.31
N ARG A 236 22.07 -1.33 -12.71
CA ARG A 236 21.99 0.14 -12.62
C ARG A 236 21.45 0.66 -11.29
N LYS A 237 20.91 -0.24 -10.43
CA LYS A 237 20.28 0.14 -9.15
C LYS A 237 20.99 -0.50 -7.96
N ILE A 238 20.55 -1.66 -7.49
CA ILE A 238 21.19 -2.34 -6.34
C ILE A 238 22.33 -3.28 -6.77
N ASP A 239 22.33 -3.70 -8.04
CA ASP A 239 23.32 -4.63 -8.60
C ASP A 239 23.41 -5.95 -7.82
N ASN A 240 22.30 -6.67 -7.79
CA ASN A 240 22.22 -7.99 -7.15
C ASN A 240 21.56 -9.00 -8.11
N PRO A 241 22.34 -9.67 -8.97
CA PRO A 241 21.82 -10.57 -9.99
C PRO A 241 21.08 -11.78 -9.41
N ASP A 242 21.47 -12.27 -8.24
CA ASP A 242 20.80 -13.42 -7.59
C ASP A 242 19.37 -13.06 -7.20
N LYS A 243 19.19 -11.91 -6.54
CA LYS A 243 17.85 -11.43 -6.21
C LYS A 243 17.05 -11.13 -7.48
N TYR A 244 17.66 -10.47 -8.46
CA TYR A 244 17.01 -10.23 -9.75
C TYR A 244 16.46 -11.52 -10.37
N LYS A 245 17.27 -12.58 -10.36
CA LYS A 245 16.88 -13.90 -10.86
C LYS A 245 15.71 -14.49 -10.08
N ILE A 246 15.71 -14.42 -8.74
CA ILE A 246 14.59 -14.89 -7.90
C ILE A 246 13.26 -14.26 -8.35
N PHE A 247 13.21 -12.94 -8.53
CA PHE A 247 12.00 -12.25 -8.98
C PHE A 247 11.55 -12.68 -10.38
N CYS A 248 12.50 -12.78 -11.30
CA CYS A 248 12.21 -13.23 -12.66
C CYS A 248 11.73 -14.69 -12.71
N ASP A 249 12.35 -15.59 -11.95
CA ASP A 249 11.94 -16.99 -11.87
C ASP A 249 10.53 -17.11 -11.27
N ARG A 250 10.21 -16.36 -10.19
CA ARG A 250 8.85 -16.32 -9.62
C ARG A 250 7.82 -15.81 -10.62
N ALA A 251 8.16 -14.76 -11.39
CA ALA A 251 7.28 -14.24 -12.43
C ALA A 251 7.06 -15.26 -13.55
N LEU A 252 8.11 -15.98 -13.99
CA LEU A 252 7.99 -17.03 -15.00
C LEU A 252 7.18 -18.22 -14.50
N ASP A 253 7.36 -18.63 -13.24
CA ASP A 253 6.59 -19.73 -12.64
C ASP A 253 5.12 -19.37 -12.49
N ALA A 254 4.83 -18.10 -12.14
CA ALA A 254 3.47 -17.58 -12.16
C ALA A 254 2.83 -17.71 -13.55
N LEU A 255 3.55 -17.29 -14.61
CA LEU A 255 3.06 -17.37 -15.99
C LEU A 255 2.88 -18.80 -16.50
N LYS A 256 3.68 -19.77 -16.02
CA LYS A 256 3.48 -21.20 -16.34
C LYS A 256 2.22 -21.78 -15.70
N SER A 257 1.73 -21.20 -14.61
CA SER A 257 0.53 -21.66 -13.89
C SER A 257 -0.79 -21.19 -14.51
N VAL A 258 -0.74 -20.34 -15.53
CA VAL A 258 -1.91 -19.78 -16.20
C VAL A 258 -1.96 -20.14 -17.69
N PRO A 259 -3.13 -20.14 -18.33
CA PRO A 259 -3.25 -20.38 -19.76
C PRO A 259 -2.41 -19.42 -20.60
N GLU A 260 -1.87 -19.94 -21.69
CA GLU A 260 -1.07 -19.16 -22.61
C GLU A 260 -1.94 -18.20 -23.43
N THR A 261 -1.73 -16.90 -23.28
CA THR A 261 -2.37 -15.82 -24.03
C THR A 261 -1.31 -14.99 -24.76
N LYS A 262 -1.74 -14.07 -25.62
CA LYS A 262 -0.81 -13.12 -26.25
C LYS A 262 -0.04 -12.32 -25.20
N GLU A 263 -0.72 -11.84 -24.17
CA GLU A 263 -0.15 -11.05 -23.07
C GLU A 263 0.88 -11.85 -22.27
N THR A 264 0.54 -13.09 -21.84
CA THR A 264 1.47 -13.94 -21.08
C THR A 264 2.69 -14.34 -21.90
N LYS A 265 2.54 -14.57 -23.23
CA LYS A 265 3.66 -14.80 -24.14
C LYS A 265 4.60 -13.61 -24.25
N GLU A 266 4.06 -12.40 -24.40
CA GLU A 266 4.85 -11.18 -24.50
C GLU A 266 5.60 -10.91 -23.20
N LEU A 267 4.95 -11.07 -22.05
CA LEU A 267 5.59 -10.92 -20.75
C LEU A 267 6.69 -11.98 -20.52
N THR A 268 6.43 -13.24 -20.86
CA THR A 268 7.45 -14.31 -20.79
C THR A 268 8.67 -14.00 -21.64
N LYS A 269 8.48 -13.52 -22.87
CA LYS A 269 9.59 -13.08 -23.74
C LYS A 269 10.38 -11.95 -23.12
N LYS A 270 9.69 -10.92 -22.57
CA LYS A 270 10.31 -9.77 -21.93
C LYS A 270 11.19 -10.19 -20.75
N ILE A 271 10.66 -11.06 -19.87
CA ILE A 271 11.39 -11.56 -18.69
C ILE A 271 12.61 -12.40 -19.13
N THR A 272 12.41 -13.35 -20.04
CA THR A 272 13.49 -14.24 -20.52
C THR A 272 14.60 -13.45 -21.23
N ALA A 273 14.24 -12.44 -22.03
CA ALA A 273 15.21 -11.58 -22.68
C ALA A 273 16.02 -10.75 -21.68
N SER A 274 15.38 -10.34 -20.57
CA SER A 274 16.01 -9.56 -19.52
C SER A 274 16.99 -10.43 -18.71
N LEU A 275 16.63 -11.66 -18.36
CA LEU A 275 17.53 -12.63 -17.72
C LEU A 275 18.77 -12.92 -18.55
N LYS A 276 18.61 -13.19 -19.87
CA LYS A 276 19.75 -13.42 -20.76
C LYS A 276 20.73 -12.26 -20.85
N LYS A 277 20.30 -11.03 -20.56
CA LYS A 277 21.21 -9.88 -20.50
C LYS A 277 21.98 -9.86 -19.19
N THR A 278 21.38 -10.29 -18.09
CA THR A 278 22.03 -10.33 -16.78
C THR A 278 23.09 -11.42 -16.69
N ASP A 279 22.86 -12.59 -17.33
CA ASP A 279 23.82 -13.71 -17.35
C ASP A 279 25.09 -13.44 -18.19
N ARG A 280 25.18 -12.30 -18.87
CA ARG A 280 26.33 -11.91 -19.69
C ARG A 280 27.33 -11.00 -18.99
N TYR A 281 27.05 -10.62 -17.76
CA TYR A 281 27.90 -9.77 -16.91
C TYR A 281 28.27 -10.49 -15.64
#